data_cf0ac50170c06c1646a92d2610c57fc8
#
_entry.id   cf0ac50170c06c1646a92d2610c57fc8
#
_cell.length_a   1.000
_cell.length_b   1.000
_cell.length_c   1.000
_cell.angle_alpha   90.00
_cell.angle_beta   90.00
_cell.angle_gamma   90.00
#
_symmetry.space_group_name_H-M   'P 1'
#
loop_
_entity.id
_entity.type
_entity.pdbx_description
1 polymer ?
#
loop_
_entity_poly.entity_id
_entity_poly.type
_entity_poly.pdbx_seq_one_letter_code
_entity_poly.pdbx_strand_id
1 'polypeptide(L)'
;MAAGLGSRFGGGIKQLAPVGLNGEIIMDYSIHDAISAGFNKIIFVIRKDIEADFRERIGNRVEAICASLNVKIAYAFQDLSSIPTGYTVPNGRTKPWGTGQAVLAAKNLIHEPFAVINADDYYGKEAFRKLHDWLALDHNDSAIAMAGFILKNTLSDNGGVTRGVCKVAEGHTHITDVVETSNIVKTVEDGMIGAEANGVKLDPSSYVSMNFWGFPAKEGHDPAFLTVLEDGFKDFFEKDVPANPQKAEYLLPTLIGGLLRDGKCTVKVLETKDNWFGVTYKEDKVAVVGSFKKLIADGVYPEGLY
;
A
#
# COMPACT_ATOMS: atom_id res chain seq x y z
N MET A 1 4.82 -0.89 3.84
CA MET A 1 5.09 0.49 4.31
C MET A 1 4.40 0.69 5.65
N ALA A 2 5.17 0.96 6.72
CA ALA A 2 4.70 1.08 8.11
C ALA A 2 5.19 2.37 8.80
N ALA A 3 5.72 3.33 8.05
CA ALA A 3 6.25 4.58 8.59
C ALA A 3 5.18 5.61 9.01
N GLY A 4 3.96 5.47 8.50
CA GLY A 4 2.80 6.30 8.85
C GLY A 4 2.17 5.99 10.21
N LEU A 5 2.94 5.44 11.13
CA LEU A 5 2.49 5.04 12.46
C LEU A 5 1.82 6.20 13.20
N GLY A 6 0.51 6.05 13.29
CA GLY A 6 -0.43 7.10 13.57
C GLY A 6 -0.25 7.86 14.85
N SER A 7 -0.06 9.15 14.70
CA SER A 7 -0.29 10.18 15.71
C SER A 7 -1.77 10.34 16.13
N ARG A 8 -2.69 9.58 15.52
CA ARG A 8 -4.15 9.75 15.69
C ARG A 8 -4.82 8.82 16.70
N PHE A 9 -4.09 7.83 17.22
CA PHE A 9 -4.60 6.93 18.25
C PHE A 9 -3.95 7.27 19.59
N GLY A 10 -4.71 7.87 20.51
CA GLY A 10 -4.24 8.29 21.82
C GLY A 10 -3.44 7.21 22.55
N GLY A 11 -2.11 7.21 22.35
CA GLY A 11 -1.15 6.38 23.05
C GLY A 11 -0.86 4.99 22.49
N GLY A 12 -1.38 4.59 21.32
CA GLY A 12 -1.11 3.28 20.70
C GLY A 12 -0.80 3.35 19.21
N ILE A 13 0.05 2.45 18.72
CA ILE A 13 0.35 2.31 17.29
C ILE A 13 -0.82 1.55 16.65
N LYS A 14 -1.60 2.22 15.79
CA LYS A 14 -2.80 1.68 15.13
C LYS A 14 -2.56 0.33 14.44
N GLN A 15 -1.43 0.19 13.77
CA GLN A 15 -1.03 -1.02 13.04
C GLN A 15 -0.74 -2.23 13.96
N LEU A 16 -0.67 -2.00 15.28
CA LEU A 16 -0.41 -3.03 16.28
C LEU A 16 -1.67 -3.50 17.00
N ALA A 17 -2.84 -3.03 16.60
CA ALA A 17 -4.08 -3.45 17.23
C ALA A 17 -4.37 -4.91 16.87
N PRO A 18 -4.53 -5.83 17.86
CA PRO A 18 -4.88 -7.21 17.60
C PRO A 18 -6.21 -7.33 16.87
N VAL A 19 -6.26 -8.21 15.87
CA VAL A 19 -7.46 -8.51 15.06
C VAL A 19 -7.72 -10.02 15.00
N GLY A 20 -6.71 -10.85 15.17
CA GLY A 20 -6.80 -12.32 15.20
C GLY A 20 -7.10 -12.88 16.60
N LEU A 21 -7.31 -14.20 16.69
CA LEU A 21 -7.68 -14.90 17.92
C LEU A 21 -6.53 -14.99 18.93
N ASN A 22 -5.28 -15.07 18.45
CA ASN A 22 -4.09 -15.21 19.28
C ASN A 22 -3.25 -13.92 19.34
N GLY A 23 -3.88 -12.78 19.03
CA GLY A 23 -3.22 -11.48 19.07
C GLY A 23 -2.54 -11.07 17.77
N GLU A 24 -2.79 -11.80 16.69
CA GLU A 24 -2.30 -11.44 15.36
C GLU A 24 -2.84 -10.07 14.95
N ILE A 25 -2.03 -9.30 14.26
CA ILE A 25 -2.36 -8.00 13.68
C ILE A 25 -2.57 -8.13 12.16
N ILE A 26 -3.13 -7.13 11.50
CA ILE A 26 -3.35 -7.14 10.04
C ILE A 26 -2.07 -7.49 9.27
N MET A 27 -0.93 -6.94 9.68
CA MET A 27 0.35 -7.19 9.05
C MET A 27 0.78 -8.66 9.08
N ASP A 28 0.41 -9.42 10.13
CA ASP A 28 0.72 -10.86 10.21
C ASP A 28 0.03 -11.63 9.09
N TYR A 29 -1.24 -11.32 8.81
CA TYR A 29 -1.98 -11.91 7.70
C TYR A 29 -1.39 -11.53 6.34
N SER A 30 -1.01 -10.26 6.14
CA SER A 30 -0.35 -9.83 4.91
C SER A 30 0.99 -10.53 4.69
N ILE A 31 1.79 -10.73 5.75
CA ILE A 31 3.07 -11.46 5.68
C ILE A 31 2.82 -12.94 5.38
N HIS A 32 1.87 -13.56 6.06
CA HIS A 32 1.47 -14.95 5.82
C HIS A 32 1.05 -15.16 4.36
N ASP A 33 0.22 -14.26 3.82
CA ASP A 33 -0.28 -14.37 2.45
C ASP A 33 0.82 -14.11 1.42
N ALA A 34 1.71 -13.15 1.67
CA ALA A 34 2.87 -12.90 0.84
C ALA A 34 3.80 -14.14 0.77
N ILE A 35 4.13 -14.74 1.92
CA ILE A 35 4.96 -15.95 1.98
C ILE A 35 4.26 -17.11 1.26
N SER A 36 2.97 -17.30 1.50
CA SER A 36 2.17 -18.35 0.87
C SER A 36 2.07 -18.18 -0.65
N ALA A 37 2.12 -16.94 -1.14
CA ALA A 37 2.15 -16.62 -2.57
C ALA A 37 3.52 -16.85 -3.22
N GLY A 38 4.60 -16.95 -2.44
CA GLY A 38 5.96 -17.18 -2.93
C GLY A 38 6.95 -16.03 -2.74
N PHE A 39 6.53 -14.90 -2.12
CA PHE A 39 7.47 -13.85 -1.75
C PHE A 39 8.47 -14.36 -0.71
N ASN A 40 9.76 -14.15 -0.97
CA ASN A 40 10.86 -14.70 -0.18
C ASN A 40 11.71 -13.63 0.52
N LYS A 41 11.28 -12.37 0.45
CA LYS A 41 11.92 -11.23 1.11
C LYS A 41 10.89 -10.21 1.53
N ILE A 42 10.97 -9.74 2.76
CA ILE A 42 10.10 -8.72 3.33
C ILE A 42 10.95 -7.53 3.79
N ILE A 43 10.61 -6.35 3.34
CA ILE A 43 11.28 -5.11 3.73
C ILE A 43 10.29 -4.25 4.50
N PHE A 44 10.54 -4.04 5.78
CA PHE A 44 9.76 -3.10 6.58
C PHE A 44 10.27 -1.68 6.38
N VAL A 45 9.40 -0.81 5.86
CA VAL A 45 9.69 0.61 5.80
C VAL A 45 9.05 1.28 7.01
N ILE A 46 9.89 1.71 7.96
CA ILE A 46 9.49 2.31 9.23
C ILE A 46 10.22 3.64 9.45
N ARG A 47 9.89 4.38 10.51
CA ARG A 47 10.72 5.50 10.97
C ARG A 47 11.75 4.99 11.96
N LYS A 48 12.90 5.65 12.00
CA LYS A 48 14.01 5.24 12.89
C LYS A 48 13.66 5.35 14.37
N ASP A 49 12.88 6.35 14.75
CA ASP A 49 12.46 6.60 16.13
C ASP A 49 11.54 5.53 16.72
N ILE A 50 10.89 4.72 15.88
CA ILE A 50 10.01 3.62 16.34
C ILE A 50 10.65 2.24 16.18
N GLU A 51 11.89 2.14 15.72
CA GLU A 51 12.52 0.85 15.40
C GLU A 51 12.52 -0.10 16.59
N ALA A 52 12.91 0.37 17.78
CA ALA A 52 13.01 -0.46 18.97
C ALA A 52 11.64 -1.06 19.34
N ASP A 53 10.61 -0.21 19.43
CA ASP A 53 9.25 -0.64 19.75
C ASP A 53 8.67 -1.58 18.67
N PHE A 54 8.98 -1.27 17.38
CA PHE A 54 8.51 -2.12 16.26
C PHE A 54 9.16 -3.50 16.31
N ARG A 55 10.48 -3.58 16.54
CA ARG A 55 11.18 -4.86 16.66
C ARG A 55 10.68 -5.68 17.84
N GLU A 56 10.54 -5.06 19.01
CA GLU A 56 10.05 -5.75 20.22
C GLU A 56 8.66 -6.33 20.01
N ARG A 57 7.75 -5.58 19.40
CA ARG A 57 6.34 -5.97 19.29
C ARG A 57 6.05 -6.87 18.10
N ILE A 58 6.78 -6.71 16.98
CA ILE A 58 6.52 -7.40 15.72
C ILE A 58 7.79 -8.01 15.16
N GLY A 59 8.84 -7.19 14.97
CA GLY A 59 10.00 -7.53 14.20
C GLY A 59 10.64 -8.85 14.64
N ASN A 60 10.96 -8.98 15.93
CA ASN A 60 11.63 -10.18 16.47
C ASN A 60 10.81 -11.47 16.24
N ARG A 61 9.48 -11.38 16.40
CA ARG A 61 8.59 -12.51 16.15
C ARG A 61 8.53 -12.88 14.68
N VAL A 62 8.35 -11.88 13.81
CA VAL A 62 8.31 -12.10 12.36
C VAL A 62 9.65 -12.58 11.82
N GLU A 63 10.78 -12.04 12.32
CA GLU A 63 12.12 -12.52 11.97
C GLU A 63 12.30 -14.00 12.30
N ALA A 64 11.86 -14.45 13.49
CA ALA A 64 11.95 -15.86 13.87
C ALA A 64 11.12 -16.78 12.95
N ILE A 65 9.89 -16.36 12.63
CA ILE A 65 9.00 -17.08 11.71
C ILE A 65 9.61 -17.14 10.30
N CYS A 66 10.03 -16.00 9.76
CA CYS A 66 10.61 -15.92 8.43
C CYS A 66 11.91 -16.70 8.29
N ALA A 67 12.75 -16.74 9.34
CA ALA A 67 13.97 -17.55 9.36
C ALA A 67 13.66 -19.04 9.21
N SER A 68 12.61 -19.55 9.87
CA SER A 68 12.20 -20.96 9.75
C SER A 68 11.66 -21.30 8.35
N LEU A 69 11.17 -20.32 7.61
CA LEU A 69 10.61 -20.45 6.26
C LEU A 69 11.60 -20.03 5.15
N ASN A 70 12.86 -19.73 5.50
CA ASN A 70 13.89 -19.23 4.58
C ASN A 70 13.48 -17.94 3.86
N VAL A 71 12.74 -17.05 4.54
CA VAL A 71 12.34 -15.73 4.04
C VAL A 71 13.24 -14.66 4.65
N LYS A 72 13.80 -13.77 3.82
CA LYS A 72 14.69 -12.69 4.26
C LYS A 72 13.89 -11.52 4.83
N ILE A 73 14.38 -10.94 5.92
CA ILE A 73 13.85 -9.70 6.50
C ILE A 73 14.87 -8.58 6.38
N ALA A 74 14.42 -7.39 6.03
CA ALA A 74 15.22 -6.18 6.03
C ALA A 74 14.40 -4.98 6.56
N TYR A 75 15.09 -3.93 6.99
CA TYR A 75 14.49 -2.69 7.48
C TYR A 75 15.03 -1.52 6.69
N ALA A 76 14.11 -0.69 6.21
CA ALA A 76 14.39 0.60 5.60
C ALA A 76 13.80 1.71 6.47
N PHE A 77 14.47 2.86 6.50
CA PHE A 77 14.06 3.95 7.38
C PHE A 77 13.62 5.16 6.54
N GLN A 78 12.33 5.47 6.61
CA GLN A 78 11.80 6.69 6.04
C GLN A 78 12.20 7.87 6.93
N ASP A 79 13.01 8.78 6.39
CA ASP A 79 13.50 9.96 7.10
C ASP A 79 13.12 11.23 6.33
N LEU A 80 12.71 12.26 7.08
CA LEU A 80 12.33 13.56 6.52
C LEU A 80 13.52 14.27 5.86
N SER A 81 14.74 14.01 6.32
CA SER A 81 15.98 14.56 5.78
C SER A 81 16.49 13.84 4.53
N SER A 82 15.95 12.66 4.21
CA SER A 82 16.29 11.90 3.00
C SER A 82 15.60 12.53 1.78
N ILE A 83 16.21 13.58 1.26
CA ILE A 83 15.72 14.43 0.17
C ILE A 83 16.74 14.53 -0.96
N PRO A 84 16.36 14.94 -2.18
CA PRO A 84 17.31 15.09 -3.28
C PRO A 84 18.42 16.11 -2.96
N THR A 85 19.60 15.88 -3.53
CA THR A 85 20.74 16.79 -3.35
C THR A 85 20.41 18.19 -3.87
N GLY A 86 20.82 19.20 -3.12
CA GLY A 86 20.60 20.61 -3.46
C GLY A 86 19.31 21.22 -2.89
N TYR A 87 18.46 20.41 -2.24
CA TYR A 87 17.25 20.88 -1.58
C TYR A 87 17.42 20.90 -0.06
N THR A 88 16.50 21.58 0.60
CA THR A 88 16.43 21.65 2.07
C THR A 88 15.02 21.31 2.53
N VAL A 89 14.91 20.70 3.71
CA VAL A 89 13.61 20.47 4.34
C VAL A 89 13.01 21.83 4.72
N PRO A 90 11.76 22.14 4.29
CA PRO A 90 11.09 23.39 4.66
C PRO A 90 11.01 23.56 6.18
N ASN A 91 11.28 24.77 6.65
CA ASN A 91 11.27 25.06 8.08
C ASN A 91 9.91 24.74 8.71
N GLY A 92 9.93 24.01 9.84
CA GLY A 92 8.72 23.59 10.55
C GLY A 92 7.97 22.38 9.93
N ARG A 93 8.45 21.81 8.83
CA ARG A 93 7.82 20.60 8.29
C ARG A 93 8.09 19.40 9.19
N THR A 94 7.02 18.70 9.54
CA THR A 94 7.06 17.43 10.31
C THR A 94 6.40 16.29 9.56
N LYS A 95 5.64 16.58 8.48
CA LYS A 95 4.94 15.58 7.70
C LYS A 95 5.91 14.81 6.81
N PRO A 96 5.88 13.44 6.81
CA PRO A 96 6.63 12.62 5.86
C PRO A 96 6.29 12.98 4.40
N TRP A 97 7.21 12.60 3.49
CA TRP A 97 7.08 12.96 2.08
C TRP A 97 6.09 12.10 1.28
N GLY A 98 5.50 11.08 1.88
CA GLY A 98 4.49 10.23 1.24
C GLY A 98 5.01 8.85 0.83
N THR A 99 4.16 8.09 0.14
CA THR A 99 4.39 6.67 -0.17
C THR A 99 5.51 6.45 -1.19
N GLY A 100 5.72 7.37 -2.11
CA GLY A 100 6.84 7.31 -3.06
C GLY A 100 8.20 7.39 -2.36
N GLN A 101 8.37 8.34 -1.43
CA GLN A 101 9.62 8.45 -0.66
C GLN A 101 9.79 7.27 0.32
N ALA A 102 8.69 6.68 0.81
CA ALA A 102 8.78 5.45 1.61
C ALA A 102 9.41 4.29 0.81
N VAL A 103 9.04 4.12 -0.46
CA VAL A 103 9.67 3.12 -1.33
C VAL A 103 11.12 3.47 -1.62
N LEU A 104 11.44 4.74 -1.87
CA LEU A 104 12.82 5.19 -2.08
C LEU A 104 13.74 4.89 -0.88
N ALA A 105 13.21 4.95 0.34
CA ALA A 105 13.96 4.58 1.54
C ALA A 105 14.46 3.12 1.51
N ALA A 106 13.78 2.25 0.77
CA ALA A 106 14.15 0.84 0.60
C ALA A 106 15.00 0.58 -0.66
N LYS A 107 15.31 1.59 -1.50
CA LYS A 107 15.94 1.44 -2.81
C LYS A 107 17.17 0.52 -2.78
N ASN A 108 18.08 0.72 -1.84
CA ASN A 108 19.33 -0.04 -1.73
C ASN A 108 19.13 -1.49 -1.20
N LEU A 109 17.91 -1.88 -0.89
CA LEU A 109 17.55 -3.21 -0.43
C LEU A 109 16.73 -3.98 -1.47
N ILE A 110 16.35 -3.34 -2.57
CA ILE A 110 15.48 -3.91 -3.61
C ILE A 110 16.33 -4.17 -4.86
N HIS A 111 16.56 -5.44 -5.17
CA HIS A 111 17.34 -5.90 -6.32
C HIS A 111 16.57 -6.93 -7.16
N GLU A 112 15.31 -7.20 -6.80
CA GLU A 112 14.41 -8.17 -7.41
C GLU A 112 13.09 -7.51 -7.79
N PRO A 113 12.22 -8.15 -8.61
CA PRO A 113 10.83 -7.73 -8.74
C PRO A 113 10.18 -7.59 -7.37
N PHE A 114 9.42 -6.53 -7.15
CA PHE A 114 8.89 -6.25 -5.82
C PHE A 114 7.45 -5.79 -5.83
N ALA A 115 6.78 -6.00 -4.71
CA ALA A 115 5.46 -5.48 -4.43
C ALA A 115 5.50 -4.44 -3.30
N VAL A 116 4.58 -3.49 -3.33
CA VAL A 116 4.39 -2.46 -2.30
C VAL A 116 3.01 -2.62 -1.71
N ILE A 117 2.93 -2.64 -0.37
CA ILE A 117 1.66 -2.64 0.37
C ILE A 117 1.70 -1.67 1.55
N ASN A 118 0.53 -1.30 2.05
CA ASN A 118 0.38 -0.64 3.34
C ASN A 118 0.35 -1.69 4.45
N ALA A 119 0.94 -1.39 5.59
CA ALA A 119 1.05 -2.33 6.71
C ALA A 119 -0.23 -2.48 7.54
N ASP A 120 -1.18 -1.56 7.36
CA ASP A 120 -2.45 -1.49 8.09
C ASP A 120 -3.67 -1.89 7.24
N ASP A 121 -3.42 -2.41 6.05
CA ASP A 121 -4.43 -2.87 5.12
C ASP A 121 -4.40 -4.40 4.95
N TYR A 122 -5.57 -5.02 4.91
CA TYR A 122 -5.75 -6.41 4.53
C TYR A 122 -6.13 -6.49 3.06
N TYR A 123 -5.43 -7.34 2.31
CA TYR A 123 -5.58 -7.45 0.85
C TYR A 123 -6.11 -8.80 0.37
N GLY A 124 -6.04 -9.84 1.23
CA GLY A 124 -6.46 -11.20 0.90
C GLY A 124 -5.46 -11.99 0.08
N LYS A 125 -5.63 -13.32 0.12
CA LYS A 125 -4.69 -14.30 -0.46
C LYS A 125 -4.60 -14.23 -1.99
N GLU A 126 -5.74 -14.02 -2.65
CA GLU A 126 -5.79 -14.02 -4.12
C GLU A 126 -5.01 -12.84 -4.70
N ALA A 127 -5.09 -11.66 -4.06
CA ALA A 127 -4.37 -10.47 -4.47
C ALA A 127 -2.84 -10.71 -4.45
N PHE A 128 -2.32 -11.28 -3.36
CA PHE A 128 -0.89 -11.62 -3.27
C PHE A 128 -0.47 -12.65 -4.32
N ARG A 129 -1.23 -13.73 -4.48
CA ARG A 129 -0.92 -14.77 -5.45
C ARG A 129 -0.91 -14.21 -6.88
N LYS A 130 -1.95 -13.48 -7.29
CA LYS A 130 -2.03 -12.90 -8.64
C LYS A 130 -0.88 -11.93 -8.92
N LEU A 131 -0.51 -11.11 -7.93
CA LEU A 131 0.59 -10.18 -8.11
C LEU A 131 1.94 -10.89 -8.17
N HIS A 132 2.17 -11.89 -7.31
CA HIS A 132 3.37 -12.72 -7.36
C HIS A 132 3.49 -13.45 -8.71
N ASP A 133 2.42 -14.12 -9.15
CA ASP A 133 2.41 -14.85 -10.42
C ASP A 133 2.72 -13.93 -11.61
N TRP A 134 2.21 -12.69 -11.58
CA TRP A 134 2.56 -11.69 -12.57
C TRP A 134 4.02 -11.27 -12.48
N LEU A 135 4.54 -10.96 -11.29
CA LEU A 135 5.94 -10.56 -11.10
C LEU A 135 6.94 -11.66 -11.45
N ALA A 136 6.54 -12.92 -11.40
CA ALA A 136 7.38 -14.06 -11.79
C ALA A 136 7.55 -14.22 -13.31
N LEU A 137 6.82 -13.44 -14.11
CA LEU A 137 6.95 -13.41 -15.56
C LEU A 137 7.90 -12.30 -16.01
N ASP A 138 8.42 -12.42 -17.23
CA ASP A 138 9.22 -11.35 -17.85
C ASP A 138 8.30 -10.22 -18.34
N HIS A 139 8.66 -8.99 -18.00
CA HIS A 139 7.93 -7.79 -18.35
C HIS A 139 8.86 -6.67 -18.84
N ASN A 140 8.29 -5.73 -19.58
CA ASN A 140 8.97 -4.49 -19.91
C ASN A 140 9.25 -3.67 -18.65
N ASP A 141 10.31 -2.91 -18.64
CA ASP A 141 10.73 -2.02 -17.54
C ASP A 141 9.66 -0.97 -17.17
N SER A 142 8.78 -0.62 -18.12
CA SER A 142 7.68 0.32 -17.94
C SER A 142 6.36 -0.35 -17.55
N ALA A 143 6.32 -1.67 -17.45
CA ALA A 143 5.12 -2.38 -17.02
C ALA A 143 4.97 -2.30 -15.50
N ILE A 144 3.74 -2.09 -15.04
CA ILE A 144 3.36 -2.08 -13.62
C ILE A 144 2.10 -2.94 -13.50
N ALA A 145 1.94 -3.65 -12.38
CA ALA A 145 0.68 -4.28 -12.02
C ALA A 145 0.08 -3.65 -10.77
N MET A 146 -1.23 -3.73 -10.66
CA MET A 146 -1.97 -3.29 -9.49
C MET A 146 -3.01 -4.35 -9.11
N ALA A 147 -3.06 -4.73 -7.84
CA ALA A 147 -4.20 -5.46 -7.33
C ALA A 147 -5.42 -4.54 -7.34
N GLY A 148 -6.44 -4.90 -8.12
CA GLY A 148 -7.64 -4.09 -8.36
C GLY A 148 -8.76 -4.48 -7.42
N PHE A 149 -9.18 -3.54 -6.56
CA PHE A 149 -10.34 -3.67 -5.69
C PHE A 149 -11.48 -2.82 -6.22
N ILE A 150 -12.71 -3.22 -5.95
CA ILE A 150 -13.91 -2.48 -6.37
C ILE A 150 -14.23 -1.39 -5.35
N LEU A 151 -14.43 -0.16 -5.80
CA LEU A 151 -14.64 1.03 -4.95
C LEU A 151 -15.66 0.80 -3.83
N LYS A 152 -16.86 0.31 -4.16
CA LYS A 152 -17.93 0.08 -3.16
C LYS A 152 -17.53 -0.84 -2.02
N ASN A 153 -16.55 -1.75 -2.26
CA ASN A 153 -16.07 -2.72 -1.28
C ASN A 153 -14.94 -2.16 -0.40
N THR A 154 -14.54 -0.91 -0.62
CA THR A 154 -13.44 -0.24 0.12
C THR A 154 -13.90 1.00 0.88
N LEU A 155 -15.20 1.27 0.90
CA LEU A 155 -15.79 2.42 1.59
C LEU A 155 -15.94 2.14 3.08
N SER A 156 -15.93 3.21 3.89
CA SER A 156 -16.19 3.15 5.33
C SER A 156 -17.60 3.68 5.64
N ASP A 157 -18.26 3.07 6.60
CA ASP A 157 -19.53 3.58 7.17
C ASP A 157 -19.29 4.74 8.15
N ASN A 158 -18.03 4.96 8.56
CA ASN A 158 -17.65 5.91 9.61
C ASN A 158 -17.17 7.25 9.07
N GLY A 159 -17.05 7.41 7.74
CA GLY A 159 -16.64 8.68 7.12
C GLY A 159 -15.98 8.55 5.77
N GLY A 160 -15.52 9.69 5.25
CA GLY A 160 -14.87 9.76 3.95
C GLY A 160 -13.50 9.08 3.93
N VAL A 161 -13.19 8.42 2.82
CA VAL A 161 -11.92 7.72 2.57
C VAL A 161 -11.18 8.34 1.39
N THR A 162 -9.88 8.05 1.27
CA THR A 162 -9.08 8.45 0.11
C THR A 162 -8.69 7.22 -0.68
N ARG A 163 -8.88 7.23 -2.01
CA ARG A 163 -8.58 6.12 -2.92
C ARG A 163 -7.98 6.62 -4.23
N GLY A 164 -7.08 5.86 -4.81
CA GLY A 164 -6.66 6.05 -6.19
C GLY A 164 -7.74 5.49 -7.13
N VAL A 165 -8.68 6.33 -7.57
CA VAL A 165 -9.75 5.90 -8.48
C VAL A 165 -9.19 5.72 -9.88
N CYS A 166 -9.40 4.54 -10.47
CA CYS A 166 -8.83 4.15 -11.74
C CYS A 166 -9.84 4.28 -12.89
N LYS A 167 -9.35 4.76 -14.04
CA LYS A 167 -10.05 4.63 -15.31
C LYS A 167 -9.45 3.48 -16.08
N VAL A 168 -10.28 2.62 -16.63
CA VAL A 168 -9.88 1.44 -17.42
C VAL A 168 -10.35 1.63 -18.84
N ALA A 169 -9.53 1.26 -19.82
CA ALA A 169 -9.94 1.24 -21.21
C ALA A 169 -11.03 0.20 -21.44
N GLU A 170 -12.04 0.54 -22.24
CA GLU A 170 -13.17 -0.34 -22.52
C GLU A 170 -12.69 -1.69 -23.09
N GLY A 171 -13.16 -2.81 -22.52
CA GLY A 171 -12.76 -4.15 -22.90
C GLY A 171 -11.32 -4.56 -22.52
N HIS A 172 -10.62 -3.75 -21.73
CA HIS A 172 -9.23 -3.98 -21.34
C HIS A 172 -9.05 -4.09 -19.82
N THR A 173 -7.95 -4.74 -19.43
CA THR A 173 -7.49 -4.84 -18.03
C THR A 173 -6.36 -3.87 -17.72
N HIS A 174 -6.18 -2.82 -18.54
CA HIS A 174 -5.15 -1.80 -18.35
C HIS A 174 -5.78 -0.48 -17.94
N ILE A 175 -5.17 0.16 -16.97
CA ILE A 175 -5.56 1.47 -16.47
C ILE A 175 -5.09 2.53 -17.47
N THR A 176 -5.95 3.49 -17.76
CA THR A 176 -5.62 4.68 -18.56
C THR A 176 -5.30 5.89 -17.68
N ASP A 177 -5.81 5.89 -16.44
CA ASP A 177 -5.53 6.95 -15.47
C ASP A 177 -5.78 6.43 -14.04
N VAL A 178 -5.08 7.01 -13.08
CA VAL A 178 -5.36 6.84 -11.65
C VAL A 178 -5.32 8.20 -10.97
N VAL A 179 -6.41 8.53 -10.28
CA VAL A 179 -6.58 9.83 -9.63
C VAL A 179 -6.78 9.62 -8.12
N GLU A 180 -5.86 10.15 -7.34
CA GLU A 180 -5.99 10.17 -5.89
C GLU A 180 -7.17 11.05 -5.50
N THR A 181 -8.25 10.42 -5.05
CA THR A 181 -9.52 11.09 -4.74
C THR A 181 -9.76 10.98 -3.25
N SER A 182 -9.83 12.13 -2.59
CA SER A 182 -10.07 12.23 -1.15
C SER A 182 -11.55 12.47 -0.83
N ASN A 183 -11.91 12.19 0.42
CA ASN A 183 -13.25 12.38 0.95
C ASN A 183 -14.34 11.66 0.14
N ILE A 184 -14.08 10.42 -0.27
CA ILE A 184 -15.08 9.56 -0.88
C ILE A 184 -15.98 9.03 0.23
N VAL A 185 -17.24 9.39 0.20
CA VAL A 185 -18.26 8.95 1.16
C VAL A 185 -19.14 7.88 0.54
N LYS A 186 -19.54 6.92 1.37
CA LYS A 186 -20.53 5.91 1.02
C LYS A 186 -21.91 6.55 0.98
N THR A 187 -22.64 6.31 -0.09
CA THR A 187 -24.07 6.67 -0.20
C THR A 187 -24.90 5.42 -0.35
N VAL A 188 -26.19 5.50 -0.01
CA VAL A 188 -27.15 4.41 -0.20
C VAL A 188 -28.39 5.03 -0.84
N GLU A 189 -28.70 4.60 -2.07
CA GLU A 189 -29.92 4.99 -2.80
C GLU A 189 -30.66 3.71 -3.18
N ASP A 190 -31.93 3.59 -2.80
CA ASP A 190 -32.79 2.41 -3.06
C ASP A 190 -32.14 1.07 -2.66
N GLY A 191 -31.40 1.06 -1.55
CA GLY A 191 -30.69 -0.12 -1.05
C GLY A 191 -29.37 -0.46 -1.78
N MET A 192 -28.99 0.32 -2.79
CA MET A 192 -27.74 0.15 -3.52
C MET A 192 -26.64 1.04 -2.93
N ILE A 193 -25.43 0.47 -2.83
CA ILE A 193 -24.25 1.21 -2.39
C ILE A 193 -23.76 2.07 -3.54
N GLY A 194 -23.70 3.38 -3.31
CA GLY A 194 -23.07 4.39 -4.15
C GLY A 194 -21.82 4.97 -3.52
N ALA A 195 -21.15 5.84 -4.26
CA ALA A 195 -19.98 6.58 -3.81
C ALA A 195 -20.03 8.02 -4.32
N GLU A 196 -19.61 8.96 -3.49
CA GLU A 196 -19.56 10.38 -3.85
C GLU A 196 -18.31 11.03 -3.26
N ALA A 197 -17.70 11.94 -4.01
CA ALA A 197 -16.59 12.77 -3.53
C ALA A 197 -16.86 14.23 -3.90
N ASN A 198 -16.89 15.12 -2.91
CA ASN A 198 -17.07 16.57 -3.11
C ASN A 198 -18.31 16.93 -3.99
N GLY A 199 -19.42 16.22 -3.80
CA GLY A 199 -20.67 16.44 -4.56
C GLY A 199 -20.68 15.79 -5.96
N VAL A 200 -19.65 15.02 -6.32
CA VAL A 200 -19.58 14.30 -7.61
C VAL A 200 -19.80 12.82 -7.36
N LYS A 201 -20.82 12.24 -8.01
CA LYS A 201 -21.05 10.79 -7.98
C LYS A 201 -19.91 10.06 -8.69
N LEU A 202 -19.41 9.01 -8.06
CA LEU A 202 -18.42 8.09 -8.61
C LEU A 202 -19.11 6.76 -8.96
N ASP A 203 -18.61 6.09 -10.00
CA ASP A 203 -19.06 4.74 -10.30
C ASP A 203 -18.58 3.77 -9.20
N PRO A 204 -19.49 3.18 -8.40
CA PRO A 204 -19.13 2.27 -7.31
C PRO A 204 -18.49 0.96 -7.78
N SER A 205 -18.56 0.65 -9.08
CA SER A 205 -17.91 -0.51 -9.70
C SER A 205 -16.51 -0.22 -10.21
N SER A 206 -16.04 1.03 -10.13
CA SER A 206 -14.68 1.40 -10.54
C SER A 206 -13.63 0.63 -9.77
N TYR A 207 -12.52 0.29 -10.44
CA TYR A 207 -11.33 -0.17 -9.76
C TYR A 207 -10.68 0.96 -8.97
N VAL A 208 -10.14 0.62 -7.81
CA VAL A 208 -9.35 1.53 -6.99
C VAL A 208 -8.01 0.91 -6.62
N SER A 209 -7.00 1.75 -6.58
CA SER A 209 -5.72 1.44 -5.95
C SER A 209 -5.84 1.55 -4.44
N MET A 210 -5.40 0.49 -3.77
CA MET A 210 -5.21 0.44 -2.33
C MET A 210 -3.71 0.41 -1.97
N ASN A 211 -2.84 0.97 -2.84
CA ASN A 211 -1.38 0.92 -2.74
C ASN A 211 -0.80 -0.50 -2.81
N PHE A 212 -1.48 -1.43 -3.46
CA PHE A 212 -0.92 -2.74 -3.75
C PHE A 212 -0.43 -2.78 -5.21
N TRP A 213 0.83 -2.44 -5.39
CA TRP A 213 1.50 -2.31 -6.68
C TRP A 213 2.61 -3.34 -6.84
N GLY A 214 2.81 -3.81 -8.07
CA GLY A 214 3.91 -4.68 -8.45
C GLY A 214 4.79 -4.04 -9.53
N PHE A 215 6.09 -4.12 -9.33
CA PHE A 215 7.11 -3.55 -10.21
C PHE A 215 8.09 -4.65 -10.62
N PRO A 216 8.24 -4.92 -11.92
CA PRO A 216 9.15 -5.94 -12.42
C PRO A 216 10.61 -5.48 -12.32
N ALA A 217 11.50 -6.44 -12.43
CA ALA A 217 12.92 -6.24 -12.68
C ALA A 217 13.38 -7.28 -13.68
N LYS A 218 14.36 -6.93 -14.51
CA LYS A 218 15.06 -7.89 -15.35
C LYS A 218 16.08 -8.66 -14.52
N GLU A 219 16.34 -9.89 -14.90
CA GLU A 219 17.33 -10.72 -14.23
C GLU A 219 18.70 -10.00 -14.16
N GLY A 220 19.27 -9.93 -12.96
CA GLY A 220 20.55 -9.27 -12.70
C GLY A 220 20.53 -7.75 -12.71
N HIS A 221 19.36 -7.12 -12.78
CA HIS A 221 19.22 -5.66 -12.76
C HIS A 221 18.28 -5.22 -11.64
N ASP A 222 18.54 -4.04 -11.08
CA ASP A 222 17.61 -3.39 -10.17
C ASP A 222 16.33 -2.98 -10.93
N PRO A 223 15.15 -2.96 -10.26
CA PRO A 223 13.93 -2.53 -10.89
C PRO A 223 14.03 -1.11 -11.45
N ALA A 224 13.77 -0.95 -12.75
CA ALA A 224 13.89 0.35 -13.44
C ALA A 224 12.97 1.42 -12.84
N PHE A 225 11.85 1.00 -12.25
CA PHE A 225 10.93 1.90 -11.56
C PHE A 225 11.59 2.68 -10.41
N LEU A 226 12.62 2.14 -9.75
CA LEU A 226 13.33 2.85 -8.68
C LEU A 226 14.03 4.12 -9.17
N THR A 227 14.56 4.10 -10.40
CA THR A 227 15.15 5.29 -11.05
C THR A 227 14.05 6.30 -11.40
N VAL A 228 12.94 5.83 -11.98
CA VAL A 228 11.78 6.69 -12.29
C VAL A 228 11.23 7.36 -11.03
N LEU A 229 11.18 6.60 -9.93
CA LEU A 229 10.72 7.10 -8.63
C LEU A 229 11.69 8.16 -8.06
N GLU A 230 13.00 7.97 -8.21
CA GLU A 230 14.01 8.93 -7.75
C GLU A 230 13.97 10.24 -8.55
N ASP A 231 13.85 10.14 -9.87
CA ASP A 231 13.75 11.33 -10.74
C ASP A 231 12.43 12.08 -10.50
N GLY A 232 11.32 11.36 -10.35
CA GLY A 232 10.04 11.97 -9.99
C GLY A 232 10.06 12.65 -8.62
N PHE A 233 10.91 12.19 -7.68
CA PHE A 233 11.06 12.84 -6.39
C PHE A 233 11.81 14.18 -6.49
N LYS A 234 12.75 14.31 -7.43
CA LYS A 234 13.39 15.60 -7.75
C LYS A 234 12.36 16.57 -8.34
N ASP A 235 11.60 16.11 -9.32
CA ASP A 235 10.52 16.91 -9.94
C ASP A 235 9.50 17.39 -8.90
N PHE A 236 9.12 16.54 -7.95
CA PHE A 236 8.24 16.87 -6.84
C PHE A 236 8.83 17.99 -5.96
N PHE A 237 10.13 17.98 -5.70
CA PHE A 237 10.81 19.03 -4.96
C PHE A 237 10.88 20.35 -5.73
N GLU A 238 10.93 20.31 -7.05
CA GLU A 238 10.93 21.51 -7.89
C GLU A 238 9.54 22.14 -8.04
N LYS A 239 8.49 21.31 -8.11
CA LYS A 239 7.14 21.78 -8.50
C LYS A 239 6.16 21.84 -7.33
N ASP A 240 6.06 20.76 -6.55
CA ASP A 240 5.00 20.60 -5.54
C ASP A 240 5.39 21.14 -4.17
N VAL A 241 6.64 20.94 -3.76
CA VAL A 241 7.11 21.41 -2.45
C VAL A 241 7.05 22.94 -2.34
N PRO A 242 7.45 23.75 -3.32
CA PRO A 242 7.31 25.20 -3.24
C PRO A 242 5.85 25.67 -3.16
N ALA A 243 4.93 24.96 -3.81
CA ALA A 243 3.49 25.28 -3.79
C ALA A 243 2.83 24.94 -2.44
N ASN A 244 3.29 23.89 -1.76
CA ASN A 244 2.72 23.46 -0.48
C ASN A 244 3.80 22.86 0.45
N PRO A 245 4.73 23.69 0.98
CA PRO A 245 5.92 23.19 1.65
C PRO A 245 5.65 22.33 2.89
N GLN A 246 4.53 22.58 3.59
CA GLN A 246 4.19 21.87 4.82
C GLN A 246 3.42 20.55 4.60
N LYS A 247 2.68 20.43 3.48
CA LYS A 247 1.71 19.34 3.31
C LYS A 247 1.88 18.55 2.01
N ALA A 248 2.71 18.99 1.05
CA ALA A 248 2.94 18.25 -0.18
C ALA A 248 3.36 16.80 0.11
N GLU A 249 2.82 15.84 -0.62
CA GLU A 249 3.14 14.41 -0.50
C GLU A 249 3.45 13.83 -1.86
N TYR A 250 4.57 13.13 -1.95
CA TYR A 250 4.97 12.36 -3.11
C TYR A 250 4.32 10.97 -3.05
N LEU A 251 3.16 10.85 -3.69
CA LEU A 251 2.31 9.66 -3.63
C LEU A 251 2.51 8.77 -4.86
N LEU A 252 2.61 7.45 -4.65
CA LEU A 252 2.71 6.47 -5.74
C LEU A 252 1.56 6.58 -6.76
N PRO A 253 0.28 6.64 -6.36
CA PRO A 253 -0.81 6.77 -7.33
C PRO A 253 -0.71 8.03 -8.19
N THR A 254 -0.28 9.15 -7.61
CA THR A 254 -0.11 10.42 -8.32
C THR A 254 1.01 10.34 -9.36
N LEU A 255 2.17 9.77 -8.98
CA LEU A 255 3.27 9.55 -9.92
C LEU A 255 2.84 8.62 -11.06
N ILE A 256 2.27 7.45 -10.73
CA ILE A 256 1.86 6.46 -11.72
C ILE A 256 0.80 7.04 -12.67
N GLY A 257 -0.16 7.83 -12.15
CA GLY A 257 -1.14 8.54 -12.98
C GLY A 257 -0.49 9.53 -13.93
N GLY A 258 0.54 10.25 -13.49
CA GLY A 258 1.35 11.10 -14.36
C GLY A 258 2.04 10.33 -15.48
N LEU A 259 2.72 9.23 -15.14
CA LEU A 259 3.39 8.36 -16.11
C LEU A 259 2.44 7.75 -17.14
N LEU A 260 1.22 7.36 -16.71
CA LEU A 260 0.16 6.87 -17.60
C LEU A 260 -0.26 7.94 -18.62
N ARG A 261 -0.56 9.15 -18.15
CA ARG A 261 -0.95 10.27 -19.03
C ARG A 261 0.15 10.66 -20.02
N ASP A 262 1.41 10.52 -19.60
CA ASP A 262 2.59 10.76 -20.45
C ASP A 262 2.92 9.58 -21.40
N GLY A 263 2.21 8.45 -21.30
CA GLY A 263 2.49 7.23 -22.07
C GLY A 263 3.83 6.56 -21.69
N LYS A 264 4.36 6.83 -20.49
CA LYS A 264 5.65 6.33 -20.01
C LYS A 264 5.56 4.99 -19.29
N CYS A 265 4.36 4.55 -18.92
CA CYS A 265 4.14 3.23 -18.33
C CYS A 265 2.83 2.62 -18.79
N THR A 266 2.71 1.32 -18.58
CA THR A 266 1.44 0.59 -18.67
C THR A 266 1.12 -0.01 -17.32
N VAL A 267 -0.16 0.02 -16.91
CA VAL A 267 -0.58 -0.57 -15.64
C VAL A 267 -1.67 -1.60 -15.89
N LYS A 268 -1.37 -2.86 -15.56
CA LYS A 268 -2.33 -3.96 -15.62
C LYS A 268 -3.09 -4.07 -14.29
N VAL A 269 -4.42 -4.11 -14.37
CA VAL A 269 -5.27 -4.45 -13.21
C VAL A 269 -5.30 -5.98 -13.08
N LEU A 270 -4.95 -6.44 -11.90
CA LEU A 270 -5.14 -7.82 -11.46
C LEU A 270 -6.35 -7.81 -10.53
N GLU A 271 -7.53 -7.99 -11.12
CA GLU A 271 -8.78 -8.03 -10.35
C GLU A 271 -8.74 -9.15 -9.32
N THR A 272 -9.07 -8.83 -8.08
CA THR A 272 -9.22 -9.80 -7.00
C THR A 272 -10.66 -9.86 -6.51
N LYS A 273 -11.07 -11.05 -6.10
CA LYS A 273 -12.35 -11.28 -5.42
C LYS A 273 -12.24 -11.11 -3.91
N ASP A 274 -11.04 -10.90 -3.40
CA ASP A 274 -10.81 -10.67 -1.99
C ASP A 274 -11.49 -9.39 -1.50
N ASN A 275 -11.92 -9.41 -0.27
CA ASN A 275 -12.38 -8.19 0.39
C ASN A 275 -11.18 -7.44 0.94
N TRP A 276 -11.07 -6.16 0.58
CA TRP A 276 -10.15 -5.27 1.24
C TRP A 276 -10.81 -4.71 2.51
N PHE A 277 -10.07 -4.62 3.58
CA PHE A 277 -10.44 -3.84 4.76
C PHE A 277 -9.20 -3.36 5.52
N GLY A 278 -9.35 -2.24 6.21
CA GLY A 278 -8.32 -1.63 7.02
C GLY A 278 -8.94 -0.82 8.14
N VAL A 279 -8.12 -0.39 9.09
CA VAL A 279 -8.58 0.45 10.20
C VAL A 279 -8.32 1.91 9.85
N THR A 280 -9.25 2.57 9.16
CA THR A 280 -9.16 4.01 8.87
C THR A 280 -9.62 4.83 10.08
N TYR A 281 -10.74 4.45 10.66
CA TYR A 281 -11.31 5.04 11.87
C TYR A 281 -11.20 4.06 13.04
N LYS A 282 -11.24 4.58 14.27
CA LYS A 282 -11.17 3.74 15.49
C LYS A 282 -12.35 2.77 15.53
N GLU A 283 -13.48 3.20 15.06
CA GLU A 283 -14.75 2.47 14.99
C GLU A 283 -14.68 1.28 14.02
N ASP A 284 -13.86 1.35 12.96
CA ASP A 284 -13.66 0.27 12.00
C ASP A 284 -13.09 -0.99 12.66
N LYS A 285 -12.37 -0.85 13.80
CA LYS A 285 -11.72 -1.97 14.46
C LYS A 285 -12.67 -3.12 14.77
N VAL A 286 -13.88 -2.85 15.22
CA VAL A 286 -14.87 -3.88 15.57
C VAL A 286 -15.26 -4.69 14.33
N ALA A 287 -15.53 -4.00 13.22
CA ALA A 287 -15.84 -4.63 11.94
C ALA A 287 -14.68 -5.45 11.40
N VAL A 288 -13.45 -4.93 11.48
CA VAL A 288 -12.23 -5.63 11.06
C VAL A 288 -12.00 -6.91 11.87
N VAL A 289 -12.10 -6.85 13.20
CA VAL A 289 -12.02 -8.05 14.06
C VAL A 289 -13.10 -9.08 13.70
N GLY A 290 -14.33 -8.62 13.43
CA GLY A 290 -15.43 -9.48 12.96
C GLY A 290 -15.10 -10.15 11.62
N SER A 291 -14.49 -9.41 10.70
CA SER A 291 -14.07 -9.93 9.39
C SER A 291 -13.01 -11.04 9.53
N PHE A 292 -11.98 -10.85 10.38
CA PHE A 292 -10.98 -11.90 10.63
C PHE A 292 -11.57 -13.13 11.30
N LYS A 293 -12.45 -12.96 12.30
CA LYS A 293 -13.17 -14.09 12.92
C LYS A 293 -13.95 -14.89 11.88
N LYS A 294 -14.61 -14.19 10.94
CA LYS A 294 -15.33 -14.84 9.85
C LYS A 294 -14.38 -15.59 8.93
N LEU A 295 -13.27 -14.98 8.50
CA LEU A 295 -12.28 -15.63 7.63
C LEU A 295 -11.70 -16.90 8.27
N ILE A 296 -11.47 -16.90 9.59
CA ILE A 296 -11.02 -18.09 10.34
C ILE A 296 -12.14 -19.13 10.39
N ALA A 297 -13.37 -18.74 10.73
CA ALA A 297 -14.52 -19.64 10.77
C ALA A 297 -14.84 -20.29 9.41
N ASP A 298 -14.66 -19.53 8.32
CA ASP A 298 -14.83 -20.01 6.94
C ASP A 298 -13.65 -20.89 6.46
N GLY A 299 -12.62 -21.11 7.30
CA GLY A 299 -11.44 -21.92 6.97
C GLY A 299 -10.44 -21.26 6.02
N VAL A 300 -10.55 -19.95 5.78
CA VAL A 300 -9.58 -19.20 4.96
C VAL A 300 -8.23 -19.14 5.66
N TYR A 301 -8.25 -18.95 6.99
CA TYR A 301 -7.06 -18.99 7.85
C TYR A 301 -7.22 -20.03 8.94
N PRO A 302 -6.11 -20.65 9.40
CA PRO A 302 -6.10 -21.43 10.63
C PRO A 302 -6.31 -20.53 11.85
N GLU A 303 -6.64 -21.11 13.01
CA GLU A 303 -6.76 -20.37 14.27
C GLU A 303 -5.44 -19.70 14.71
N GLY A 304 -4.31 -20.32 14.41
CA GLY A 304 -2.97 -19.74 14.55
C GLY A 304 -2.28 -19.73 13.21
N LEU A 305 -1.73 -18.57 12.81
CA LEU A 305 -1.10 -18.40 11.48
C LEU A 305 0.24 -19.16 11.35
N TYR A 306 0.94 -19.38 12.47
CA TYR A 306 2.28 -19.96 12.52
C TYR A 306 2.41 -20.93 13.68
#